data_506b172e7ad28a2f1c021542815f2b38
#
_entry.id   506b172e7ad28a2f1c021542815f2b38
#
_cell.length_a   1.000
_cell.length_b   1.000
_cell.length_c   1.000
_cell.angle_alpha   90.00
_cell.angle_beta   90.00
_cell.angle_gamma   90.00
#
_symmetry.space_group_name_H-M   'P 1'
#
loop_
_entity.id
_entity.type
_entity.pdbx_description
1 polymer ?
#
loop_
_entity_poly.entity_id
_entity_poly.type
_entity_poly.pdbx_seq_one_letter_code
_entity_poly.pdbx_strand_id
1 'polypeptide(L)'
;MKIALLIIDMLKDFIKAFDETTAKSLIENINKVIDWARKNGVPIIYICDAHEEGDHEFNIWGPHAIKGSEGAKIIDELKPIKGDKIVYKNKYSGFFNTRLQAILKKMDIDTLILTGVHTHICVSHTAADAYYRGFKIIIPKQCVSTINKEDHENGLKIMEKLYAAEVKDIEEIIK
;
A
#
# COMPACT_ATOMS: atom_id res chain seq x y z
N MET A 1 -4.77 17.82 -10.87
CA MET A 1 -4.52 16.48 -10.32
C MET A 1 -3.53 16.63 -9.18
N LYS A 2 -3.98 16.37 -7.96
CA LYS A 2 -3.13 16.39 -6.74
C LYS A 2 -2.96 14.97 -6.24
N ILE A 3 -1.77 14.45 -6.36
CA ILE A 3 -1.43 13.04 -6.15
C ILE A 3 -0.86 12.83 -4.75
N ALA A 4 -1.15 11.67 -4.13
CA ALA A 4 -0.40 11.12 -3.00
C ALA A 4 0.04 9.68 -3.32
N LEU A 5 1.24 9.31 -2.86
CA LEU A 5 1.74 7.94 -2.91
C LEU A 5 1.41 7.22 -1.61
N LEU A 6 0.68 6.12 -1.69
CA LEU A 6 0.43 5.22 -0.55
C LEU A 6 1.32 3.99 -0.65
N ILE A 7 2.07 3.70 0.42
CA ILE A 7 2.91 2.51 0.56
C ILE A 7 2.25 1.62 1.61
N ILE A 8 1.63 0.53 1.16
CA ILE A 8 0.74 -0.30 1.97
C ILE A 8 1.48 -1.55 2.44
N ASP A 9 1.55 -1.71 3.75
CA ASP A 9 1.99 -2.91 4.45
C ASP A 9 3.35 -3.49 4.01
N MET A 10 4.30 -2.63 3.64
CA MET A 10 5.67 -3.02 3.39
C MET A 10 6.40 -3.27 4.72
N LEU A 11 5.91 -4.26 5.47
CA LEU A 11 6.32 -4.60 6.83
C LEU A 11 7.16 -5.87 6.83
N LYS A 12 8.03 -6.02 7.84
CA LYS A 12 8.93 -7.17 7.97
C LYS A 12 8.19 -8.51 7.99
N ASP A 13 7.06 -8.60 8.71
CA ASP A 13 6.27 -9.83 8.78
C ASP A 13 5.67 -10.25 7.43
N PHE A 14 5.30 -9.31 6.58
CA PHE A 14 4.74 -9.62 5.27
C PHE A 14 5.83 -9.94 4.25
N ILE A 15 6.88 -9.13 4.21
CA ILE A 15 7.93 -9.28 3.17
C ILE A 15 8.76 -10.55 3.36
N LYS A 16 8.97 -11.01 4.59
CA LYS A 16 9.68 -12.29 4.85
C LYS A 16 9.00 -13.54 4.26
N ALA A 17 7.72 -13.44 3.90
CA ALA A 17 6.97 -14.55 3.31
C ALA A 17 7.14 -14.65 1.78
N PHE A 18 7.72 -13.63 1.14
CA PHE A 18 8.02 -13.63 -0.29
C PHE A 18 9.35 -14.32 -0.57
N ASP A 19 9.49 -14.93 -1.76
CA ASP A 19 10.80 -15.30 -2.25
C ASP A 19 11.69 -14.06 -2.47
N GLU A 20 13.00 -14.27 -2.36
CA GLU A 20 13.98 -13.17 -2.40
C GLU A 20 13.92 -12.35 -3.69
N THR A 21 13.71 -13.01 -4.83
CA THR A 21 13.66 -12.35 -6.14
C THR A 21 12.46 -11.44 -6.26
N THR A 22 11.29 -11.93 -5.87
CA THR A 22 10.04 -11.15 -5.89
C THR A 22 10.11 -10.00 -4.91
N ALA A 23 10.56 -10.24 -3.67
CA ALA A 23 10.72 -9.20 -2.66
C ALA A 23 11.67 -8.09 -3.14
N LYS A 24 12.84 -8.46 -3.65
CA LYS A 24 13.84 -7.51 -4.17
C LYS A 24 13.29 -6.66 -5.30
N SER A 25 12.66 -7.29 -6.31
CA SER A 25 12.07 -6.57 -7.44
C SER A 25 10.97 -5.60 -7.00
N LEU A 26 10.09 -6.03 -6.10
CA LEU A 26 9.03 -5.18 -5.54
C LEU A 26 9.62 -3.95 -4.82
N ILE A 27 10.60 -4.16 -3.95
CA ILE A 27 11.26 -3.10 -3.19
C ILE A 27 11.96 -2.10 -4.12
N GLU A 28 12.72 -2.59 -5.10
CA GLU A 28 13.41 -1.74 -6.09
C GLU A 28 12.42 -0.88 -6.88
N ASN A 29 11.29 -1.45 -7.31
CA ASN A 29 10.28 -0.71 -8.06
C ASN A 29 9.55 0.32 -7.19
N ILE A 30 9.21 -0.02 -5.94
CA ILE A 30 8.63 0.96 -5.01
C ILE A 30 9.60 2.10 -4.74
N ASN A 31 10.90 1.83 -4.57
CA ASN A 31 11.91 2.88 -4.39
C ASN A 31 11.97 3.85 -5.59
N LYS A 32 11.87 3.36 -6.82
CA LYS A 32 11.80 4.24 -8.02
C LYS A 32 10.62 5.21 -7.94
N VAL A 33 9.44 4.73 -7.49
CA VAL A 33 8.26 5.57 -7.32
C VAL A 33 8.42 6.55 -6.15
N ILE A 34 9.05 6.13 -5.05
CA ILE A 34 9.40 7.01 -3.92
C ILE A 34 10.32 8.14 -4.38
N ASP A 35 11.38 7.83 -5.13
CA ASP A 35 12.32 8.82 -5.62
C ASP A 35 11.66 9.83 -6.57
N TRP A 36 10.81 9.32 -7.47
CA TRP A 36 9.99 10.18 -8.32
C TRP A 36 9.04 11.06 -7.49
N ALA A 37 8.35 10.49 -6.51
CA ALA A 37 7.43 11.23 -5.65
C ALA A 37 8.15 12.36 -4.90
N ARG A 38 9.31 12.07 -4.32
CA ARG A 38 10.14 13.08 -3.62
C ARG A 38 10.61 14.19 -4.55
N LYS A 39 11.10 13.83 -5.75
CA LYS A 39 11.55 14.79 -6.76
C LYS A 39 10.43 15.73 -7.21
N ASN A 40 9.19 15.24 -7.26
CA ASN A 40 8.02 15.98 -7.72
C ASN A 40 7.17 16.58 -6.59
N GLY A 41 7.61 16.50 -5.33
CA GLY A 41 6.87 17.03 -4.18
C GLY A 41 5.55 16.31 -3.90
N VAL A 42 5.41 15.05 -4.35
CA VAL A 42 4.25 14.21 -4.08
C VAL A 42 4.33 13.67 -2.65
N PRO A 43 3.33 13.92 -1.79
CA PRO A 43 3.35 13.43 -0.42
C PRO A 43 3.31 11.90 -0.37
N ILE A 44 4.09 11.32 0.55
CA ILE A 44 4.19 9.89 0.78
C ILE A 44 3.53 9.54 2.11
N ILE A 45 2.66 8.54 2.07
CA ILE A 45 1.92 8.06 3.24
C ILE A 45 2.11 6.54 3.34
N TYR A 46 2.70 6.10 4.42
CA TYR A 46 2.83 4.69 4.76
C TYR A 46 1.57 4.23 5.49
N ILE A 47 0.99 3.13 5.03
CA ILE A 47 -0.17 2.49 5.63
C ILE A 47 0.33 1.18 6.24
N CYS A 48 0.19 1.03 7.55
CA CYS A 48 0.86 -0.05 8.28
C CYS A 48 -0.12 -0.79 9.18
N ASP A 49 -0.20 -2.10 9.04
CA ASP A 49 -0.88 -2.95 10.01
C ASP A 49 -0.24 -2.82 11.40
N ALA A 50 -1.08 -2.75 12.41
CA ALA A 50 -0.71 -2.72 13.82
C ALA A 50 -1.81 -3.39 14.63
N HIS A 51 -1.80 -4.72 14.66
CA HIS A 51 -2.79 -5.52 15.35
C HIS A 51 -2.54 -5.54 16.86
N GLU A 52 -3.62 -5.56 17.62
CA GLU A 52 -3.55 -5.89 19.06
C GLU A 52 -3.47 -7.41 19.24
N GLU A 53 -2.92 -7.86 20.35
CA GLU A 53 -2.91 -9.29 20.69
C GLU A 53 -4.34 -9.84 20.74
N GLY A 54 -4.55 -10.99 20.11
CA GLY A 54 -5.88 -11.64 20.06
C GLY A 54 -6.84 -11.05 19.03
N ASP A 55 -6.39 -10.23 18.09
CA ASP A 55 -7.24 -9.76 16.97
C ASP A 55 -7.84 -10.97 16.25
N HIS A 56 -9.16 -10.89 15.95
CA HIS A 56 -9.89 -12.01 15.33
C HIS A 56 -9.37 -12.37 13.94
N GLU A 57 -8.68 -11.46 13.25
CA GLU A 57 -8.05 -11.73 11.97
C GLU A 57 -6.96 -12.81 12.06
N PHE A 58 -6.38 -13.02 13.24
CA PHE A 58 -5.43 -14.10 13.50
C PHE A 58 -6.02 -15.49 13.36
N ASN A 59 -7.36 -15.63 13.39
CA ASN A 59 -8.03 -16.90 13.10
C ASN A 59 -7.89 -17.30 11.62
N ILE A 60 -7.60 -16.35 10.74
CA ILE A 60 -7.45 -16.57 9.29
C ILE A 60 -5.96 -16.69 8.94
N TRP A 61 -5.15 -15.75 9.42
CA TRP A 61 -3.76 -15.57 8.97
C TRP A 61 -2.71 -15.95 10.02
N GLY A 62 -3.11 -16.21 11.26
CA GLY A 62 -2.21 -16.31 12.40
C GLY A 62 -1.69 -14.95 12.85
N PRO A 63 -0.97 -14.90 13.99
CA PRO A 63 -0.41 -13.64 14.52
C PRO A 63 0.60 -13.02 13.55
N HIS A 64 0.39 -11.73 13.23
CA HIS A 64 1.27 -10.95 12.36
C HIS A 64 1.15 -9.47 12.70
N ALA A 65 2.15 -8.68 12.35
CA ALA A 65 2.19 -7.23 12.49
C ALA A 65 1.63 -6.75 13.84
N ILE A 66 1.97 -7.44 14.93
CA ILE A 66 1.54 -7.07 16.29
C ILE A 66 2.16 -5.72 16.64
N LYS A 67 1.35 -4.80 17.08
CA LYS A 67 1.74 -3.43 17.45
C LYS A 67 2.94 -3.41 18.38
N GLY A 68 3.97 -2.67 17.98
CA GLY A 68 5.22 -2.55 18.73
C GLY A 68 6.22 -3.70 18.53
N SER A 69 5.82 -4.77 17.81
CA SER A 69 6.75 -5.86 17.50
C SER A 69 7.74 -5.48 16.39
N GLU A 70 8.80 -6.27 16.24
CA GLU A 70 9.74 -6.13 15.13
C GLU A 70 9.07 -6.40 13.78
N GLY A 71 8.14 -7.35 13.73
CA GLY A 71 7.40 -7.72 12.52
C GLY A 71 6.48 -6.62 11.98
N ALA A 72 5.98 -5.73 12.85
CA ALA A 72 5.16 -4.59 12.47
C ALA A 72 5.97 -3.37 11.96
N LYS A 73 7.28 -3.44 11.97
CA LYS A 73 8.13 -2.35 11.44
C LYS A 73 8.17 -2.36 9.92
N ILE A 74 8.18 -1.17 9.36
CA ILE A 74 8.48 -0.98 7.93
C ILE A 74 9.88 -1.54 7.66
N ILE A 75 10.05 -2.22 6.53
CA ILE A 75 11.34 -2.76 6.12
C ILE A 75 12.38 -1.64 5.97
N ASP A 76 13.64 -1.97 6.24
CA ASP A 76 14.71 -0.97 6.29
C ASP A 76 14.96 -0.27 4.94
N GLU A 77 14.73 -0.99 3.84
CA GLU A 77 14.92 -0.51 2.47
C GLU A 77 13.92 0.59 2.05
N LEU A 78 12.80 0.72 2.77
CA LEU A 78 11.74 1.70 2.48
C LEU A 78 11.46 2.63 3.66
N LYS A 79 12.46 2.88 4.51
CA LYS A 79 12.28 3.73 5.70
C LYS A 79 11.70 5.11 5.38
N PRO A 80 10.66 5.53 6.11
CA PRO A 80 10.14 6.90 6.02
C PRO A 80 11.22 7.94 6.39
N ILE A 81 11.15 9.09 5.75
CA ILE A 81 11.96 10.26 6.10
C ILE A 81 11.11 11.35 6.74
N LYS A 82 11.76 12.39 7.25
CA LYS A 82 11.06 13.56 7.81
C LYS A 82 10.14 14.19 6.76
N GLY A 83 8.85 14.27 7.07
CA GLY A 83 7.81 14.78 6.18
C GLY A 83 6.84 13.72 5.72
N ASP A 84 7.26 12.46 5.60
CA ASP A 84 6.37 11.34 5.30
C ASP A 84 5.35 11.16 6.42
N LYS A 85 4.19 10.61 6.08
CA LYS A 85 3.14 10.29 7.05
C LYS A 85 3.07 8.80 7.28
N ILE A 86 2.70 8.40 8.51
CA ILE A 86 2.42 6.99 8.84
C ILE A 86 1.00 6.93 9.38
N VAL A 87 0.21 6.03 8.83
CA VAL A 87 -1.15 5.71 9.25
C VAL A 87 -1.19 4.25 9.66
N TYR A 88 -1.53 3.99 10.91
CA TYR A 88 -1.72 2.64 11.42
C TYR A 88 -3.16 2.20 11.26
N LYS A 89 -3.33 0.95 10.89
CA LYS A 89 -4.63 0.27 10.74
C LYS A 89 -4.59 -1.11 11.38
N ASN A 90 -5.74 -1.73 11.57
CA ASN A 90 -5.88 -3.13 12.00
C ASN A 90 -6.97 -3.87 11.22
N LYS A 91 -7.30 -3.37 10.04
CA LYS A 91 -8.18 -4.02 9.05
C LYS A 91 -7.55 -3.85 7.67
N TYR A 92 -8.03 -4.58 6.67
CA TYR A 92 -7.44 -4.58 5.34
C TYR A 92 -7.34 -3.20 4.72
N SER A 93 -8.41 -2.41 4.78
CA SER A 93 -8.42 -1.07 4.19
C SER A 93 -7.66 -0.05 5.03
N GLY A 94 -6.80 0.74 4.38
CA GLY A 94 -6.12 1.89 4.98
C GLY A 94 -7.06 3.01 5.44
N PHE A 95 -8.32 3.01 5.01
CA PHE A 95 -9.32 4.02 5.39
C PHE A 95 -10.15 3.63 6.60
N PHE A 96 -10.30 2.33 6.88
CA PHE A 96 -11.21 1.86 7.92
C PHE A 96 -10.70 2.22 9.32
N ASN A 97 -11.47 3.04 10.04
CA ASN A 97 -11.14 3.54 11.38
C ASN A 97 -9.75 4.20 11.50
N THR A 98 -9.31 4.89 10.44
CA THR A 98 -8.03 5.59 10.42
C THR A 98 -8.20 7.08 10.12
N ARG A 99 -7.10 7.82 10.21
CA ARG A 99 -7.06 9.25 9.86
C ARG A 99 -6.73 9.51 8.39
N LEU A 100 -6.61 8.46 7.55
CA LEU A 100 -6.14 8.60 6.17
C LEU A 100 -6.98 9.62 5.38
N GLN A 101 -8.32 9.49 5.42
CA GLN A 101 -9.20 10.40 4.70
C GLN A 101 -9.03 11.87 5.13
N ALA A 102 -8.89 12.13 6.43
CA ALA A 102 -8.68 13.48 6.95
C ALA A 102 -7.32 14.06 6.49
N ILE A 103 -6.27 13.23 6.47
CA ILE A 103 -4.95 13.60 5.97
C ILE A 103 -5.03 13.99 4.49
N LEU A 104 -5.62 13.14 3.66
CA LEU A 104 -5.75 13.36 2.21
C LEU A 104 -6.59 14.62 1.90
N LYS A 105 -7.72 14.82 2.60
CA LYS A 105 -8.55 16.03 2.45
C LYS A 105 -7.80 17.30 2.84
N LYS A 106 -7.03 17.28 3.94
CA LYS A 106 -6.22 18.44 4.36
C LYS A 106 -5.17 18.84 3.32
N MET A 107 -4.68 17.87 2.55
CA MET A 107 -3.72 18.07 1.46
C MET A 107 -4.39 18.35 0.11
N ASP A 108 -5.73 18.33 0.05
CA ASP A 108 -6.53 18.51 -1.17
C ASP A 108 -6.18 17.47 -2.25
N ILE A 109 -5.89 16.24 -1.85
CA ILE A 109 -5.56 15.13 -2.74
C ILE A 109 -6.81 14.61 -3.45
N ASP A 110 -6.72 14.37 -4.74
CA ASP A 110 -7.77 13.80 -5.59
C ASP A 110 -7.39 12.46 -6.23
N THR A 111 -6.11 12.11 -6.22
CA THR A 111 -5.58 10.94 -6.92
C THR A 111 -4.58 10.19 -6.03
N LEU A 112 -4.70 8.87 -5.99
CA LEU A 112 -3.84 8.01 -5.19
C LEU A 112 -3.04 7.07 -6.08
N ILE A 113 -1.73 6.99 -5.88
CA ILE A 113 -0.90 5.90 -6.37
C ILE A 113 -0.80 4.87 -5.25
N LEU A 114 -1.26 3.65 -5.50
CA LEU A 114 -1.25 2.57 -4.52
C LEU A 114 -0.12 1.59 -4.81
N THR A 115 0.70 1.31 -3.80
CA THR A 115 1.81 0.36 -3.86
C THR A 115 1.81 -0.54 -2.62
N GLY A 116 2.53 -1.65 -2.66
CA GLY A 116 2.72 -2.53 -1.51
C GLY A 116 2.01 -3.87 -1.61
N VAL A 117 1.64 -4.43 -0.47
CA VAL A 117 1.12 -5.80 -0.33
C VAL A 117 -0.11 -5.85 0.60
N HIS A 118 -0.96 -6.87 0.49
CA HIS A 118 -1.06 -7.82 -0.63
C HIS A 118 -2.04 -7.29 -1.67
N THR A 119 -1.76 -7.51 -2.95
CA THR A 119 -2.55 -6.97 -4.08
C THR A 119 -4.04 -7.15 -3.92
N HIS A 120 -4.50 -8.37 -3.61
CA HIS A 120 -5.90 -8.76 -3.52
C HIS A 120 -6.54 -8.52 -2.14
N ILE A 121 -5.74 -8.09 -1.14
CA ILE A 121 -6.22 -7.88 0.24
C ILE A 121 -6.10 -6.37 0.57
N CYS A 122 -5.03 -5.95 1.23
CA CYS A 122 -4.92 -4.58 1.75
C CYS A 122 -4.91 -3.53 0.64
N VAL A 123 -4.24 -3.79 -0.49
CA VAL A 123 -4.23 -2.88 -1.64
C VAL A 123 -5.64 -2.79 -2.24
N SER A 124 -6.29 -3.92 -2.52
CA SER A 124 -7.62 -3.97 -3.13
C SER A 124 -8.70 -3.35 -2.24
N HIS A 125 -8.70 -3.63 -0.94
CA HIS A 125 -9.67 -3.03 -0.01
C HIS A 125 -9.43 -1.53 0.19
N THR A 126 -8.18 -1.09 0.17
CA THR A 126 -7.85 0.35 0.18
C THR A 126 -8.30 1.02 -1.11
N ALA A 127 -8.17 0.36 -2.26
CA ALA A 127 -8.66 0.85 -3.55
C ALA A 127 -10.20 0.96 -3.56
N ALA A 128 -10.92 -0.04 -3.03
CA ALA A 128 -12.37 0.00 -2.90
C ALA A 128 -12.83 1.22 -2.10
N ASP A 129 -12.24 1.39 -0.93
CA ASP A 129 -12.57 2.51 -0.05
C ASP A 129 -12.18 3.88 -0.64
N ALA A 130 -11.09 3.94 -1.40
CA ALA A 130 -10.69 5.13 -2.16
C ALA A 130 -11.74 5.47 -3.25
N TYR A 131 -12.19 4.47 -4.01
CA TYR A 131 -13.23 4.61 -5.02
C TYR A 131 -14.54 5.14 -4.44
N TYR A 132 -15.03 4.59 -3.32
CA TYR A 132 -16.23 5.06 -2.64
C TYR A 132 -16.13 6.51 -2.13
N ARG A 133 -14.92 7.02 -1.97
CA ARG A 133 -14.64 8.40 -1.54
C ARG A 133 -14.31 9.34 -2.69
N GLY A 134 -14.40 8.87 -3.94
CA GLY A 134 -14.22 9.67 -5.14
C GLY A 134 -12.77 9.92 -5.54
N PHE A 135 -11.79 9.21 -4.96
CA PHE A 135 -10.40 9.29 -5.41
C PHE A 135 -10.20 8.57 -6.75
N LYS A 136 -9.38 9.16 -7.61
CA LYS A 136 -8.79 8.44 -8.74
C LYS A 136 -7.68 7.53 -8.22
N ILE A 137 -7.54 6.35 -8.83
CA ILE A 137 -6.63 5.31 -8.39
C ILE A 137 -5.69 4.94 -9.53
N ILE A 138 -4.40 4.98 -9.27
CA ILE A 138 -3.34 4.54 -10.17
C ILE A 138 -2.56 3.43 -9.46
N ILE A 139 -2.33 2.33 -10.17
CA ILE A 139 -1.58 1.18 -9.63
C ILE A 139 -0.42 0.90 -10.59
N PRO A 140 0.83 1.22 -10.19
CA PRO A 140 2.00 0.73 -10.92
C PRO A 140 2.11 -0.78 -10.70
N LYS A 141 1.81 -1.58 -11.72
CA LYS A 141 1.64 -3.05 -11.58
C LYS A 141 2.88 -3.75 -11.02
N GLN A 142 4.07 -3.19 -11.23
CA GLN A 142 5.32 -3.72 -10.69
C GLN A 142 5.55 -3.35 -9.21
N CYS A 143 4.72 -2.48 -8.64
CA CYS A 143 4.84 -1.98 -7.26
C CYS A 143 3.80 -2.56 -6.32
N VAL A 144 3.03 -3.54 -6.75
CA VAL A 144 2.12 -4.33 -5.91
C VAL A 144 2.39 -5.81 -6.11
N SER A 145 2.23 -6.62 -5.07
CA SER A 145 2.45 -8.07 -5.15
C SER A 145 1.64 -8.83 -4.11
N THR A 146 1.53 -10.13 -4.33
CA THR A 146 1.11 -11.11 -3.33
C THR A 146 1.79 -12.45 -3.61
N ILE A 147 1.71 -13.38 -2.69
CA ILE A 147 2.43 -14.66 -2.76
C ILE A 147 1.93 -15.52 -3.92
N ASN A 148 0.60 -15.58 -4.10
CA ASN A 148 -0.03 -16.37 -5.15
C ASN A 148 -0.23 -15.51 -6.41
N LYS A 149 0.28 -15.99 -7.56
CA LYS A 149 0.19 -15.28 -8.84
C LYS A 149 -1.24 -15.09 -9.32
N GLU A 150 -2.11 -16.08 -9.15
CA GLU A 150 -3.51 -16.00 -9.56
C GLU A 150 -4.26 -14.94 -8.74
N ASP A 151 -4.04 -14.90 -7.43
CA ASP A 151 -4.60 -13.89 -6.54
C ASP A 151 -4.13 -12.48 -6.92
N HIS A 152 -2.86 -12.33 -7.32
CA HIS A 152 -2.32 -11.07 -7.81
C HIS A 152 -3.06 -10.59 -9.07
N GLU A 153 -3.15 -11.45 -10.08
CA GLU A 153 -3.80 -11.13 -11.35
C GLU A 153 -5.29 -10.84 -11.16
N ASN A 154 -5.98 -11.62 -10.32
CA ASN A 154 -7.39 -11.41 -10.00
C ASN A 154 -7.60 -10.11 -9.22
N GLY A 155 -6.73 -9.80 -8.28
CA GLY A 155 -6.76 -8.56 -7.54
C GLY A 155 -6.65 -7.33 -8.45
N LEU A 156 -5.70 -7.33 -9.39
CA LEU A 156 -5.57 -6.25 -10.38
C LEU A 156 -6.81 -6.10 -11.24
N LYS A 157 -7.32 -7.20 -11.80
CA LYS A 157 -8.55 -7.20 -12.63
C LYS A 157 -9.77 -6.65 -11.89
N ILE A 158 -9.93 -7.02 -10.60
CA ILE A 158 -11.03 -6.52 -9.77
C ILE A 158 -10.91 -5.00 -9.60
N MET A 159 -9.72 -4.50 -9.30
CA MET A 159 -9.50 -3.07 -9.10
C MET A 159 -9.76 -2.25 -10.36
N GLU A 160 -9.32 -2.73 -11.53
CA GLU A 160 -9.64 -2.11 -12.82
C GLU A 160 -11.15 -2.10 -13.09
N LYS A 161 -11.78 -3.28 -12.96
CA LYS A 161 -13.16 -3.48 -13.38
C LYS A 161 -14.18 -2.80 -12.45
N LEU A 162 -13.95 -2.85 -11.13
CA LEU A 162 -14.93 -2.39 -10.15
C LEU A 162 -14.62 -1.02 -9.56
N TYR A 163 -13.35 -0.63 -9.48
CA TYR A 163 -12.93 0.62 -8.83
C TYR A 163 -12.31 1.62 -9.81
N ALA A 164 -12.42 1.35 -11.12
CA ALA A 164 -11.86 2.19 -12.17
C ALA A 164 -10.37 2.52 -11.97
N ALA A 165 -9.61 1.60 -11.36
CA ALA A 165 -8.19 1.78 -11.16
C ALA A 165 -7.44 1.73 -12.50
N GLU A 166 -6.54 2.67 -12.71
CA GLU A 166 -5.63 2.68 -13.84
C GLU A 166 -4.39 1.84 -13.50
N VAL A 167 -4.39 0.57 -13.94
CA VAL A 167 -3.20 -0.31 -13.79
C VAL A 167 -2.23 0.00 -14.92
N LYS A 168 -1.04 0.48 -14.57
CA LYS A 168 -0.05 1.00 -15.53
C LYS A 168 1.33 0.38 -15.30
N ASP A 169 2.15 0.41 -16.33
CA ASP A 169 3.58 0.20 -16.18
C ASP A 169 4.21 1.37 -15.39
N ILE A 170 5.21 1.05 -14.56
CA ILE A 170 5.88 2.06 -13.73
C ILE A 170 6.47 3.19 -14.58
N GLU A 171 6.99 2.88 -15.77
CA GLU A 171 7.57 3.85 -16.69
C GLU A 171 6.56 4.88 -17.20
N GLU A 172 5.28 4.57 -17.17
CA GLU A 172 4.21 5.52 -17.54
C GLU A 172 3.94 6.54 -16.44
N ILE A 173 4.33 6.23 -15.21
CA ILE A 173 4.07 7.04 -14.01
C ILE A 173 5.27 7.93 -13.69
N ILE A 174 6.48 7.38 -13.74
CA ILE A 174 7.72 8.04 -13.31
C ILE A 174 8.45 8.81 -14.43
N LYS A 175 7.75 9.25 -15.44
CA LYS A 175 8.27 10.07 -16.54
C LYS A 175 8.86 11.39 -16.06
#